data_47b5e94c51065a4e2d3642675fb52714
#
_entry.id   47b5e94c51065a4e2d3642675fb52714
#
_cell.length_a   1.000
_cell.length_b   1.000
_cell.length_c   1.000
_cell.angle_alpha   90.00
_cell.angle_beta   90.00
_cell.angle_gamma   90.00
#
_symmetry.space_group_name_H-M   'P 1'
#
loop_
_entity.id
_entity.type
_entity.pdbx_description
1 polymer ?
#
loop_
_entity_poly.entity_id
_entity_poly.type
_entity_poly.pdbx_seq_one_letter_code
_entity_poly.pdbx_strand_id
1 'polypeptide(L)'
;MLCSTVRMYDEQAAYVDKISKTEKTGKSVAVFYITSKGKLYVRNADDYVAQMVELAGGKYIFDDLNVGKTGTQTMEMESFYSKAKDADYIIYIWSLGGKPSTLADFTGYSSVLSDMKAVKDGNVWC
;
A
#
# COMPACT_ATOMS: atom_id res chain seq x y z
N MET A 1 23.18 -28.00 4.82
CA MET A 1 22.19 -27.04 5.36
C MET A 1 22.45 -25.62 4.90
N LEU A 2 23.67 -25.09 5.09
CA LEU A 2 24.04 -23.76 4.62
C LEU A 2 23.86 -23.59 3.11
N CYS A 3 24.25 -24.58 2.32
CA CYS A 3 24.11 -24.53 0.86
C CYS A 3 22.64 -24.46 0.40
N SER A 4 21.74 -25.17 1.11
CA SER A 4 20.32 -25.11 0.80
C SER A 4 19.72 -23.74 1.09
N THR A 5 20.12 -23.11 2.20
CA THR A 5 19.64 -21.78 2.60
C THR A 5 20.12 -20.72 1.61
N VAL A 6 21.41 -20.75 1.23
CA VAL A 6 21.98 -19.83 0.23
C VAL A 6 21.28 -20.02 -1.12
N ARG A 7 21.06 -21.25 -1.54
CA ARG A 7 20.37 -21.57 -2.78
C ARG A 7 18.95 -21.03 -2.81
N MET A 8 18.20 -21.19 -1.72
CA MET A 8 16.85 -20.62 -1.58
C MET A 8 16.88 -19.08 -1.70
N TYR A 9 17.84 -18.44 -1.05
CA TYR A 9 18.02 -16.99 -1.16
C TYR A 9 18.29 -16.57 -2.61
N ASP A 10 19.19 -17.25 -3.30
CA ASP A 10 19.54 -16.95 -4.68
C ASP A 10 18.34 -17.13 -5.62
N GLU A 11 17.55 -18.18 -5.43
CA GLU A 11 16.33 -18.43 -6.19
C GLU A 11 15.30 -17.32 -5.97
N GLN A 12 15.09 -16.88 -4.73
CA GLN A 12 14.17 -15.80 -4.40
C GLN A 12 14.67 -14.46 -4.94
N ALA A 13 15.95 -14.18 -4.82
CA ALA A 13 16.57 -12.98 -5.37
C ALA A 13 16.43 -12.92 -6.91
N ALA A 14 16.65 -14.04 -7.59
CA ALA A 14 16.45 -14.13 -9.03
C ALA A 14 14.99 -13.92 -9.44
N TYR A 15 14.06 -14.43 -8.66
CA TYR A 15 12.63 -14.25 -8.89
C TYR A 15 12.21 -12.78 -8.74
N VAL A 16 12.67 -12.12 -7.68
CA VAL A 16 12.42 -10.68 -7.45
C VAL A 16 13.03 -9.85 -8.58
N ASP A 17 14.26 -10.17 -9.01
CA ASP A 17 14.90 -9.48 -10.11
C ASP A 17 14.12 -9.63 -11.42
N LYS A 18 13.59 -10.82 -11.69
CA LYS A 18 12.74 -11.09 -12.84
C LYS A 18 11.45 -10.26 -12.80
N ILE A 19 10.81 -10.17 -11.63
CA ILE A 19 9.59 -9.37 -11.45
C ILE A 19 9.91 -7.88 -11.66
N SER A 20 11.00 -7.40 -11.09
CA SER A 20 11.39 -5.99 -11.21
C SER A 20 11.69 -5.56 -12.65
N LYS A 21 12.07 -6.50 -13.52
CA LYS A 21 12.31 -6.28 -14.94
C LYS A 21 11.08 -6.41 -15.81
N THR A 22 9.95 -6.88 -15.26
CA THR A 22 8.67 -6.91 -15.98
C THR A 22 8.20 -5.49 -16.25
N GLU A 23 7.42 -5.34 -17.32
CA GLU A 23 6.85 -4.06 -17.68
C GLU A 23 6.04 -3.47 -16.53
N LYS A 24 6.38 -2.24 -16.14
CA LYS A 24 5.66 -1.54 -15.09
C LYS A 24 4.32 -1.05 -15.64
N THR A 25 3.24 -1.39 -14.92
CA THR A 25 1.90 -0.97 -15.32
C THR A 25 1.65 0.51 -15.08
N GLY A 26 2.40 1.14 -14.18
CA GLY A 26 2.21 2.53 -13.77
C GLY A 26 0.91 2.78 -13.01
N LYS A 27 0.19 1.72 -12.62
CA LYS A 27 -1.03 1.85 -11.82
C LYS A 27 -0.72 2.43 -10.46
N SER A 28 -1.52 3.41 -10.05
CA SER A 28 -1.35 4.08 -8.76
C SER A 28 -1.89 3.24 -7.60
N VAL A 29 -1.13 3.18 -6.52
CA VAL A 29 -1.45 2.37 -5.34
C VAL A 29 -1.37 3.24 -4.09
N ALA A 30 -2.41 3.18 -3.25
CA ALA A 30 -2.44 3.76 -1.92
C ALA A 30 -2.29 2.66 -0.88
N VAL A 31 -1.37 2.84 0.07
CA VAL A 31 -1.17 1.91 1.20
C VAL A 31 -1.33 2.69 2.49
N PHE A 32 -2.27 2.27 3.31
CA PHE A 32 -2.57 2.97 4.57
C PHE A 32 -3.23 2.04 5.58
N TYR A 33 -3.36 2.53 6.80
CA TYR A 33 -4.17 1.90 7.83
C TYR A 33 -4.85 2.95 8.72
N ILE A 34 -5.94 2.54 9.36
CA ILE A 34 -6.68 3.36 10.32
C ILE A 34 -6.64 2.63 11.65
N THR A 35 -6.25 3.34 12.72
CA THR A 35 -6.23 2.78 14.07
C THR A 35 -7.63 2.70 14.65
N SER A 36 -7.78 1.94 15.74
CA SER A 36 -9.03 1.86 16.51
C SER A 36 -9.52 3.22 17.03
N LYS A 37 -8.62 4.19 17.12
CA LYS A 37 -8.92 5.58 17.52
C LYS A 37 -9.30 6.47 16.33
N GLY A 38 -9.39 5.92 15.12
CA GLY A 38 -9.76 6.66 13.91
C GLY A 38 -8.63 7.47 13.28
N LYS A 39 -7.39 7.31 13.74
CA LYS A 39 -6.24 7.98 13.11
C LYS A 39 -5.78 7.23 11.88
N LEU A 40 -5.61 7.97 10.79
CA LEU A 40 -5.11 7.44 9.52
C LEU A 40 -3.60 7.61 9.44
N TYR A 41 -2.92 6.55 9.04
CA TYR A 41 -1.48 6.52 8.81
C TYR A 41 -1.18 6.07 7.41
N VAL A 42 -0.26 6.79 6.75
CA VAL A 42 0.28 6.44 5.45
C VAL A 42 1.78 6.14 5.54
N ARG A 43 2.31 5.39 4.61
CA ARG A 43 3.75 5.10 4.55
C ARG A 43 4.49 6.27 3.90
N ASN A 44 5.66 6.60 4.44
CA ASN A 44 6.55 7.59 3.85
C ASN A 44 7.13 7.08 2.52
N ALA A 45 7.65 7.99 1.69
CA ALA A 45 8.09 7.71 0.34
C ALA A 45 9.14 6.60 0.24
N ASP A 46 10.08 6.56 1.18
CA ASP A 46 11.19 5.59 1.17
C ASP A 46 10.99 4.41 2.13
N ASP A 47 9.76 4.23 2.64
CA ASP A 47 9.42 3.07 3.44
C ASP A 47 9.47 1.78 2.59
N TYR A 48 9.80 0.66 3.24
CA TYR A 48 9.93 -0.62 2.54
C TYR A 48 8.64 -1.04 1.81
N VAL A 49 7.47 -0.68 2.33
CA VAL A 49 6.19 -0.99 1.67
C VAL A 49 6.04 -0.19 0.38
N ALA A 50 6.42 1.09 0.40
CA ALA A 50 6.42 1.93 -0.79
C ALA A 50 7.38 1.36 -1.86
N GLN A 51 8.55 0.91 -1.43
CA GLN A 51 9.51 0.27 -2.33
C GLN A 51 8.98 -1.05 -2.91
N MET A 52 8.26 -1.84 -2.11
CA MET A 52 7.61 -3.08 -2.59
C MET A 52 6.58 -2.79 -3.69
N VAL A 53 5.80 -1.73 -3.55
CA VAL A 53 4.83 -1.29 -4.58
C VAL A 53 5.56 -0.95 -5.88
N GLU A 54 6.64 -0.18 -5.79
CA GLU A 54 7.44 0.19 -6.95
C GLU A 54 8.09 -1.03 -7.63
N LEU A 55 8.64 -1.96 -6.85
CA LEU A 55 9.21 -3.21 -7.36
C LEU A 55 8.17 -4.08 -8.07
N ALA A 56 6.94 -4.06 -7.59
CA ALA A 56 5.83 -4.79 -8.21
C ALA A 56 5.31 -4.15 -9.50
N GLY A 57 5.86 -3.00 -9.90
CA GLY A 57 5.49 -2.29 -11.12
C GLY A 57 4.38 -1.27 -10.96
N GLY A 58 3.93 -1.01 -9.74
CA GLY A 58 2.97 0.04 -9.42
C GLY A 58 3.65 1.39 -9.17
N LYS A 59 2.83 2.40 -8.95
CA LYS A 59 3.29 3.72 -8.52
C LYS A 59 2.66 4.05 -7.17
N TYR A 60 3.50 4.25 -6.15
CA TYR A 60 3.01 4.65 -4.84
C TYR A 60 2.60 6.12 -4.88
N ILE A 61 1.35 6.44 -4.50
CA ILE A 61 0.81 7.80 -4.65
C ILE A 61 1.45 8.83 -3.71
N PHE A 62 2.02 8.38 -2.59
CA PHE A 62 2.71 9.24 -1.63
C PHE A 62 4.24 9.21 -1.81
N ASP A 63 4.70 9.08 -3.03
CA ASP A 63 6.12 9.00 -3.39
C ASP A 63 6.91 10.30 -3.11
N ASP A 64 6.20 11.38 -2.86
CA ASP A 64 6.76 12.68 -2.45
C ASP A 64 6.63 12.97 -0.94
N LEU A 65 6.03 12.06 -0.16
CA LEU A 65 5.81 12.26 1.27
C LEU A 65 7.06 11.96 2.07
N ASN A 66 7.62 13.00 2.71
CA ASN A 66 8.80 12.87 3.57
C ASN A 66 9.94 12.08 2.89
N VAL A 67 10.32 12.48 1.68
CA VAL A 67 11.40 11.83 0.92
C VAL A 67 12.66 11.71 1.80
N GLY A 68 13.27 10.53 1.78
CA GLY A 68 14.41 10.19 2.63
C GLY A 68 14.05 9.61 3.99
N LYS A 69 12.75 9.51 4.31
CA LYS A 69 12.26 8.93 5.57
C LYS A 69 11.54 7.60 5.33
N THR A 70 11.71 6.69 6.27
CA THR A 70 10.97 5.44 6.36
C THR A 70 9.86 5.55 7.41
N GLY A 71 9.06 4.48 7.57
CA GLY A 71 8.00 4.44 8.55
C GLY A 71 6.71 5.09 8.08
N THR A 72 5.90 5.51 9.04
CA THR A 72 4.56 6.02 8.80
C THR A 72 4.40 7.46 9.24
N GLN A 73 3.44 8.14 8.63
CA GLN A 73 3.06 9.50 8.96
C GLN A 73 1.55 9.56 9.15
N THR A 74 1.08 10.25 10.18
CA THR A 74 -0.34 10.57 10.33
C THR A 74 -0.78 11.55 9.25
N MET A 75 -2.00 11.37 8.77
CA MET A 75 -2.58 12.27 7.77
C MET A 75 -4.07 12.47 8.06
N GLU A 76 -4.54 13.69 7.86
CA GLU A 76 -5.97 13.96 7.92
C GLU A 76 -6.71 13.28 6.77
N MET A 77 -7.92 12.80 7.04
CA MET A 77 -8.72 12.07 6.06
C MET A 77 -8.96 12.89 4.78
N GLU A 78 -9.19 14.19 4.92
CA GLU A 78 -9.42 15.08 3.77
C GLU A 78 -8.18 15.20 2.87
N SER A 79 -7.01 15.34 3.49
CA SER A 79 -5.73 15.39 2.76
C SER A 79 -5.44 14.07 2.06
N PHE A 80 -5.70 12.97 2.76
CA PHE A 80 -5.57 11.63 2.20
C PHE A 80 -6.51 11.44 1.00
N TYR A 81 -7.78 11.76 1.17
CA TYR A 81 -8.77 11.63 0.11
C TYR A 81 -8.41 12.47 -1.12
N SER A 82 -8.02 13.71 -0.91
CA SER A 82 -7.63 14.61 -2.00
C SER A 82 -6.55 13.99 -2.90
N LYS A 83 -5.61 13.25 -2.31
CA LYS A 83 -4.50 12.64 -3.05
C LYS A 83 -4.81 11.21 -3.53
N ALA A 84 -5.58 10.47 -2.76
CA ALA A 84 -5.82 9.04 -2.99
C ALA A 84 -7.12 8.73 -3.72
N LYS A 85 -8.00 9.70 -3.92
CA LYS A 85 -9.33 9.48 -4.54
C LYS A 85 -9.26 8.83 -5.92
N ASP A 86 -8.22 9.12 -6.68
CA ASP A 86 -8.03 8.63 -8.05
C ASP A 86 -7.05 7.44 -8.13
N ALA A 87 -6.58 6.92 -6.99
CA ALA A 87 -5.72 5.75 -6.97
C ALA A 87 -6.42 4.53 -7.58
N ASP A 88 -5.67 3.76 -8.37
CA ASP A 88 -6.21 2.58 -9.05
C ASP A 88 -6.44 1.42 -8.08
N TYR A 89 -5.56 1.27 -7.08
CA TYR A 89 -5.60 0.19 -6.09
C TYR A 89 -5.40 0.74 -4.67
N ILE A 90 -6.05 0.08 -3.71
CA ILE A 90 -5.87 0.33 -2.28
C ILE A 90 -5.39 -0.96 -1.63
N ILE A 91 -4.31 -0.85 -0.84
CA ILE A 91 -3.84 -1.89 0.06
C ILE A 91 -4.03 -1.39 1.49
N TYR A 92 -4.90 -2.05 2.23
CA TYR A 92 -5.20 -1.71 3.61
C TYR A 92 -4.47 -2.63 4.57
N ILE A 93 -3.70 -2.05 5.49
CA ILE A 93 -2.97 -2.82 6.50
C ILE A 93 -3.81 -2.88 7.77
N TRP A 94 -4.30 -4.06 8.11
CA TRP A 94 -5.31 -4.24 9.15
C TRP A 94 -4.78 -4.54 10.54
N SER A 95 -3.49 -4.74 10.72
CA SER A 95 -2.89 -5.27 11.94
C SER A 95 -3.24 -4.53 13.24
N LEU A 96 -3.55 -3.25 13.17
CA LEU A 96 -3.85 -2.40 14.34
C LEU A 96 -5.31 -2.01 14.48
N GLY A 97 -6.09 -2.10 13.43
CA GLY A 97 -7.50 -1.67 13.45
C GLY A 97 -8.52 -2.80 13.28
N GLY A 98 -8.05 -4.05 13.23
CA GLY A 98 -8.88 -5.20 12.89
C GLY A 98 -9.04 -5.39 11.38
N LYS A 99 -9.24 -6.64 10.99
CA LYS A 99 -9.38 -7.00 9.57
C LYS A 99 -10.81 -6.75 9.09
N PRO A 100 -11.03 -5.90 8.10
CA PRO A 100 -12.34 -5.81 7.47
C PRO A 100 -12.62 -7.11 6.69
N SER A 101 -13.78 -7.69 6.89
CA SER A 101 -14.19 -8.93 6.22
C SER A 101 -14.86 -8.66 4.88
N THR A 102 -15.43 -7.48 4.72
CA THR A 102 -16.16 -7.05 3.53
C THR A 102 -15.77 -5.63 3.14
N LEU A 103 -16.09 -5.26 1.91
CA LEU A 103 -15.92 -3.88 1.46
C LEU A 103 -16.75 -2.90 2.30
N ALA A 104 -17.92 -3.32 2.76
CA ALA A 104 -18.77 -2.51 3.65
C ALA A 104 -18.10 -2.24 5.00
N ASP A 105 -17.40 -3.23 5.56
CA ASP A 105 -16.63 -3.04 6.80
C ASP A 105 -15.51 -2.01 6.59
N PHE A 106 -14.83 -2.07 5.46
CA PHE A 106 -13.78 -1.12 5.10
C PHE A 106 -14.32 0.30 4.96
N THR A 107 -15.40 0.50 4.21
CA THR A 107 -16.01 1.82 4.02
C THR A 107 -16.67 2.35 5.30
N GLY A 108 -16.96 1.48 6.24
CA GLY A 108 -17.47 1.83 7.57
C GLY A 108 -16.49 2.63 8.42
N TYR A 109 -15.19 2.61 8.12
CA TYR A 109 -14.19 3.43 8.83
C TYR A 109 -14.35 4.93 8.55
N SER A 110 -14.79 5.28 7.36
CA SER A 110 -15.11 6.66 6.99
C SER A 110 -16.00 6.68 5.74
N SER A 111 -17.02 7.53 5.73
CA SER A 111 -17.92 7.69 4.59
C SER A 111 -17.18 8.17 3.32
N VAL A 112 -16.09 8.90 3.49
CA VAL A 112 -15.27 9.42 2.39
C VAL A 112 -14.63 8.28 1.58
N LEU A 113 -14.34 7.15 2.21
CA LEU A 113 -13.72 6.00 1.53
C LEU A 113 -14.62 5.43 0.43
N SER A 114 -15.95 5.51 0.58
CA SER A 114 -16.88 4.99 -0.42
C SER A 114 -16.82 5.74 -1.75
N ASP A 115 -16.34 6.97 -1.74
CA ASP A 115 -16.24 7.81 -2.94
C ASP A 115 -14.93 7.61 -3.72
N MET A 116 -13.99 6.84 -3.20
CA MET A 116 -12.72 6.57 -3.85
C MET A 116 -12.88 5.66 -5.07
N LYS A 117 -12.15 5.96 -6.14
CA LYS A 117 -12.17 5.18 -7.38
C LYS A 117 -11.90 3.69 -7.14
N ALA A 118 -10.85 3.35 -6.39
CA ALA A 118 -10.49 1.96 -6.12
C ALA A 118 -11.59 1.21 -5.37
N VAL A 119 -12.32 1.88 -4.48
CA VAL A 119 -13.46 1.29 -3.76
C VAL A 119 -14.62 1.02 -4.70
N LYS A 120 -14.95 1.97 -5.56
CA LYS A 120 -16.02 1.80 -6.56
C LYS A 120 -15.72 0.68 -7.56
N ASP A 121 -14.44 0.52 -7.91
CA ASP A 121 -13.97 -0.51 -8.85
C ASP A 121 -13.73 -1.88 -8.19
N GLY A 122 -13.84 -1.97 -6.85
CA GLY A 122 -13.59 -3.21 -6.11
C GLY A 122 -12.10 -3.56 -5.97
N ASN A 123 -11.20 -2.63 -6.17
CA ASN A 123 -9.74 -2.82 -6.16
C ASN A 123 -9.14 -2.50 -4.77
N VAL A 124 -9.71 -3.07 -3.73
CA VAL A 124 -9.26 -2.93 -2.34
C VAL A 124 -8.79 -4.28 -1.83
N TRP A 125 -7.57 -4.32 -1.32
CA TRP A 125 -6.93 -5.53 -0.80
C TRP A 125 -6.53 -5.33 0.67
N CYS A 126 -6.64 -6.40 1.46
CA CYS A 126 -6.28 -6.42 2.89
C CYS A 126 -5.21 -7.48 3.17
#